data_5a029e4684308e7caabe4d1e835e7359
#
_entry.id   5a029e4684308e7caabe4d1e835e7359
#
_cell.length_a   1.000
_cell.length_b   1.000
_cell.length_c   1.000
_cell.angle_alpha   90.00
_cell.angle_beta   90.00
_cell.angle_gamma   90.00
#
_symmetry.space_group_name_H-M   'P 1'
#
loop_
_entity.id
_entity.type
_entity.pdbx_description
1 polymer ?
#
loop_
_entity_poly.entity_id
_entity_poly.type
_entity_poly.pdbx_seq_one_letter_code
_entity_poly.pdbx_strand_id
1 'polypeptide(L)'
;DEELFNVNEYAEVPGGGITGIINDVMVIGGNKKMMESHGILVHEEKDYSSEGKTVIYFGIDGKYAGLFALQDELKEEVSDVIEELKNRHIQSLMLTGDNNRTAKALASKLKIDYKAEVLPADKEKVISSLQDEGRIVAMVGDGINDAPALMKAAMLTPC
;
A
#
# COMPACT_ATOMS: atom_id res chain seq x y z
N ASP A 1 -0.72 16.37 -27.20
CA ASP A 1 -1.97 16.15 -26.40
C ASP A 1 -2.59 14.88 -26.96
N GLU A 2 -2.50 13.78 -26.22
CA GLU A 2 -3.23 12.57 -26.56
C GLU A 2 -4.68 12.77 -26.12
N GLU A 3 -5.64 12.63 -27.04
CA GLU A 3 -7.06 12.63 -26.69
C GLU A 3 -7.37 11.41 -25.83
N LEU A 4 -7.91 11.66 -24.64
CA LEU A 4 -8.40 10.59 -23.77
C LEU A 4 -9.67 9.99 -24.38
N PHE A 5 -9.74 8.67 -24.43
CA PHE A 5 -10.94 7.97 -24.88
C PHE A 5 -12.10 8.16 -23.89
N ASN A 6 -13.32 8.29 -24.42
CA ASN A 6 -14.52 8.26 -23.59
C ASN A 6 -14.76 6.84 -23.09
N VAL A 7 -14.96 6.71 -21.77
CA VAL A 7 -15.28 5.43 -21.14
C VAL A 7 -16.80 5.41 -20.86
N ASN A 8 -17.47 4.42 -21.40
CA ASN A 8 -18.87 4.12 -21.11
C ASN A 8 -18.96 2.94 -20.12
N GLU A 9 -20.11 2.80 -19.46
CA GLU A 9 -20.40 1.69 -18.54
C GLU A 9 -19.28 1.45 -17.51
N TYR A 10 -18.76 2.54 -16.95
CA TYR A 10 -17.75 2.45 -15.90
C TYR A 10 -18.32 1.81 -14.64
N ALA A 11 -17.62 0.81 -14.12
CA ALA A 11 -17.94 0.18 -12.84
C ALA A 11 -16.65 -0.07 -12.02
N GLU A 12 -16.76 0.18 -10.72
CA GLU A 12 -15.70 -0.13 -9.76
C GLU A 12 -16.07 -1.39 -8.98
N VAL A 13 -15.11 -2.32 -8.87
CA VAL A 13 -15.22 -3.53 -8.05
C VAL A 13 -14.33 -3.34 -6.83
N PRO A 14 -14.92 -3.13 -5.63
CA PRO A 14 -14.14 -2.89 -4.41
C PRO A 14 -13.12 -4.01 -4.16
N GLY A 15 -11.85 -3.62 -3.98
CA GLY A 15 -10.75 -4.57 -3.77
C GLY A 15 -10.37 -5.40 -5.01
N GLY A 16 -10.98 -5.16 -6.16
CA GLY A 16 -10.71 -5.87 -7.42
C GLY A 16 -10.05 -4.98 -8.46
N GLY A 17 -10.73 -3.89 -8.83
CA GLY A 17 -10.31 -2.98 -9.89
C GLY A 17 -11.49 -2.29 -10.54
N ILE A 18 -11.36 -1.97 -11.81
CA ILE A 18 -12.33 -1.22 -12.60
C ILE A 18 -12.63 -1.94 -13.93
N THR A 19 -13.86 -1.74 -14.43
CA THR A 19 -14.26 -2.13 -15.80
C THR A 19 -14.83 -0.94 -16.52
N GLY A 20 -14.80 -0.95 -17.84
CA GLY A 20 -15.43 0.06 -18.67
C GLY A 20 -15.46 -0.36 -20.13
N ILE A 21 -16.26 0.34 -20.93
CA ILE A 21 -16.32 0.14 -22.38
C ILE A 21 -15.70 1.33 -23.09
N ILE A 22 -14.73 1.06 -23.95
CA ILE A 22 -14.05 2.04 -24.79
C ILE A 22 -14.22 1.60 -26.23
N ASN A 23 -14.88 2.41 -27.07
CA ASN A 23 -15.14 2.10 -28.47
C ASN A 23 -15.78 0.70 -28.65
N ASP A 24 -16.82 0.41 -27.87
CA ASP A 24 -17.55 -0.86 -27.85
C ASP A 24 -16.72 -2.08 -27.43
N VAL A 25 -15.52 -1.87 -26.87
CA VAL A 25 -14.64 -2.92 -26.37
C VAL A 25 -14.58 -2.87 -24.85
N MET A 26 -14.80 -4.00 -24.21
CA MET A 26 -14.65 -4.11 -22.76
C MET A 26 -13.18 -4.05 -22.35
N VAL A 27 -12.87 -3.14 -21.44
CA VAL A 27 -11.54 -2.97 -20.83
C VAL A 27 -11.66 -3.20 -19.33
N ILE A 28 -10.72 -3.96 -18.79
CA ILE A 28 -10.64 -4.31 -17.37
C ILE A 28 -9.26 -3.92 -16.87
N GLY A 29 -9.20 -3.21 -15.74
CA GLY A 29 -7.98 -2.93 -15.03
C GLY A 29 -8.11 -3.35 -13.57
N GLY A 30 -7.24 -4.22 -13.07
CA GLY A 30 -7.36 -4.69 -11.70
C GLY A 30 -6.35 -5.74 -11.27
N ASN A 31 -6.62 -6.38 -10.14
CA ASN A 31 -5.77 -7.42 -9.62
C ASN A 31 -5.96 -8.77 -10.37
N LYS A 32 -5.09 -9.73 -10.10
CA LYS A 32 -5.11 -11.06 -10.75
C LYS A 32 -6.45 -11.78 -10.55
N LYS A 33 -7.02 -11.70 -9.35
CA LYS A 33 -8.31 -12.32 -9.02
C LYS A 33 -9.45 -11.75 -9.89
N MET A 34 -9.41 -10.46 -10.19
CA MET A 34 -10.38 -9.82 -11.07
C MET A 34 -10.23 -10.32 -12.50
N MET A 35 -9.01 -10.48 -13.02
CA MET A 35 -8.78 -11.08 -14.34
C MET A 35 -9.35 -12.50 -14.41
N GLU A 36 -9.05 -13.33 -13.41
CA GLU A 36 -9.55 -14.71 -13.32
C GLU A 36 -11.08 -14.78 -13.27
N SER A 37 -11.74 -13.88 -12.54
CA SER A 37 -13.22 -13.83 -12.46
C SER A 37 -13.88 -13.48 -13.78
N HIS A 38 -13.16 -12.84 -14.70
CA HIS A 38 -13.60 -12.56 -16.08
C HIS A 38 -13.07 -13.56 -17.11
N GLY A 39 -12.50 -14.69 -16.66
CA GLY A 39 -11.97 -15.73 -17.53
C GLY A 39 -10.68 -15.37 -18.26
N ILE A 40 -9.99 -14.32 -17.83
CA ILE A 40 -8.75 -13.85 -18.43
C ILE A 40 -7.56 -14.51 -17.74
N LEU A 41 -6.85 -15.36 -18.46
CA LEU A 41 -5.61 -15.98 -17.97
C LEU A 41 -4.46 -14.99 -18.03
N VAL A 42 -3.88 -14.70 -16.88
CA VAL A 42 -2.73 -13.81 -16.76
C VAL A 42 -1.45 -14.58 -17.03
N HIS A 43 -0.62 -14.07 -17.93
CA HIS A 43 0.71 -14.56 -18.22
C HIS A 43 1.74 -13.58 -17.72
N GLU A 44 2.44 -13.96 -16.66
CA GLU A 44 3.54 -13.15 -16.09
C GLU A 44 4.87 -13.83 -16.40
N GLU A 45 5.79 -13.09 -17.02
CA GLU A 45 7.17 -13.55 -17.21
C GLU A 45 7.98 -13.43 -15.90
N LYS A 46 7.51 -12.60 -14.97
CA LYS A 46 8.19 -12.29 -13.71
C LYS A 46 7.18 -12.00 -12.60
N ASP A 47 7.39 -12.56 -11.42
CA ASP A 47 6.58 -12.27 -10.23
C ASP A 47 6.99 -10.92 -9.62
N TYR A 48 6.42 -9.83 -10.15
CA TYR A 48 6.65 -8.47 -9.64
C TYR A 48 6.13 -8.27 -8.22
N SER A 49 5.11 -9.02 -7.81
CA SER A 49 4.57 -8.91 -6.45
C SER A 49 5.55 -9.45 -5.41
N SER A 50 6.42 -10.38 -5.78
CA SER A 50 7.50 -10.85 -4.90
C SER A 50 8.57 -9.78 -4.62
N GLU A 51 8.67 -8.78 -5.51
CA GLU A 51 9.55 -7.62 -5.33
C GLU A 51 8.91 -6.48 -4.52
N GLY A 52 7.71 -6.69 -3.98
CA GLY A 52 6.98 -5.66 -3.23
C GLY A 52 6.30 -4.61 -4.10
N LYS A 53 6.08 -4.89 -5.40
CA LYS A 53 5.38 -4.00 -6.32
C LYS A 53 3.89 -4.26 -6.29
N THR A 54 3.10 -3.20 -6.45
CA THR A 54 1.68 -3.30 -6.73
C THR A 54 1.49 -3.57 -8.22
N VAL A 55 0.83 -4.68 -8.55
CA VAL A 55 0.63 -5.07 -9.95
C VAL A 55 -0.82 -4.84 -10.34
N ILE A 56 -1.02 -4.08 -11.41
CA ILE A 56 -2.32 -3.86 -12.06
C ILE A 56 -2.28 -4.55 -13.41
N TYR A 57 -3.18 -5.50 -13.61
CA TYR A 57 -3.34 -6.24 -14.86
C TYR A 57 -4.40 -5.58 -15.73
N PHE A 58 -4.23 -5.70 -17.04
CA PHE A 58 -5.18 -5.18 -18.02
C PHE A 58 -5.68 -6.30 -18.92
N GLY A 59 -7.00 -6.32 -19.09
CA GLY A 59 -7.71 -7.18 -20.02
C GLY A 59 -8.45 -6.32 -21.06
N ILE A 60 -8.40 -6.70 -22.33
CA ILE A 60 -9.11 -6.04 -23.43
C ILE A 60 -9.79 -7.12 -24.24
N ASP A 61 -11.09 -6.98 -24.47
CA ASP A 61 -11.91 -7.94 -25.22
C ASP A 61 -11.74 -9.39 -24.74
N GLY A 62 -11.77 -9.58 -23.41
CA GLY A 62 -11.62 -10.89 -22.78
C GLY A 62 -10.22 -11.51 -22.86
N LYS A 63 -9.21 -10.77 -23.33
CA LYS A 63 -7.83 -11.24 -23.45
C LYS A 63 -6.89 -10.43 -22.56
N TYR A 64 -5.88 -11.11 -22.07
CA TYR A 64 -4.81 -10.44 -21.33
C TYR A 64 -4.02 -9.49 -22.24
N ALA A 65 -3.95 -8.21 -21.86
CA ALA A 65 -3.30 -7.16 -22.62
C ALA A 65 -1.92 -6.78 -22.07
N GLY A 66 -1.72 -6.94 -20.76
CA GLY A 66 -0.45 -6.59 -20.11
C GLY A 66 -0.64 -6.24 -18.64
N LEU A 67 0.43 -5.72 -18.03
CA LEU A 67 0.41 -5.27 -16.65
C LEU A 67 1.22 -3.99 -16.46
N PHE A 68 0.89 -3.24 -15.41
CA PHE A 68 1.76 -2.26 -14.80
C PHE A 68 2.20 -2.75 -13.43
N ALA A 69 3.50 -2.69 -13.16
CA ALA A 69 4.06 -2.94 -11.85
C ALA A 69 4.48 -1.59 -11.25
N LEU A 70 3.71 -1.12 -10.28
CA LEU A 70 3.93 0.14 -9.58
C LEU A 70 4.75 -0.13 -8.32
N GLN A 71 5.70 0.72 -8.07
CA GLN A 71 6.48 0.69 -6.84
C GLN A 71 6.61 2.13 -6.34
N ASP A 72 6.22 2.34 -5.09
CA ASP A 72 6.55 3.59 -4.42
C ASP A 72 8.06 3.65 -4.21
N GLU A 73 8.68 4.67 -4.77
CA GLU A 73 10.08 4.94 -4.51
C GLU A 73 10.20 5.62 -3.15
N LEU A 74 11.06 5.05 -2.32
CA LEU A 74 11.49 5.74 -1.11
C LEU A 74 12.23 7.01 -1.52
N LYS A 75 11.86 8.13 -0.95
CA LYS A 75 12.68 9.33 -1.05
C LYS A 75 14.07 9.01 -0.50
N GLU A 76 15.10 9.50 -1.17
CA GLU A 76 16.49 9.22 -0.77
C GLU A 76 16.76 9.60 0.68
N GLU A 77 16.15 10.71 1.14
CA GLU A 77 16.33 11.22 2.49
C GLU A 77 15.75 10.32 3.59
N VAL A 78 14.82 9.41 3.27
CA VAL A 78 14.18 8.54 4.28
C VAL A 78 15.20 7.61 4.95
N SER A 79 16.14 7.08 4.17
CA SER A 79 17.19 6.21 4.72
C SER A 79 18.09 6.96 5.71
N ASP A 80 18.45 8.20 5.39
CA ASP A 80 19.28 9.05 6.23
C ASP A 80 18.57 9.43 7.53
N VAL A 81 17.26 9.75 7.44
CA VAL A 81 16.43 10.06 8.61
C VAL A 81 16.31 8.84 9.54
N ILE A 82 16.09 7.64 9.00
CA ILE A 82 16.00 6.42 9.80
C ILE A 82 17.36 6.12 10.49
N GLU A 83 18.47 6.34 9.80
CA GLU A 83 19.80 6.16 10.40
C GLU A 83 20.05 7.18 11.53
N GLU A 84 19.68 8.43 11.35
CA GLU A 84 19.78 9.46 12.37
C GLU A 84 18.92 9.13 13.61
N LEU A 85 17.67 8.66 13.41
CA LEU A 85 16.81 8.21 14.51
C LEU A 85 17.46 7.06 15.29
N LYS A 86 18.04 6.09 14.59
CA LYS A 86 18.75 4.97 15.19
C LYS A 86 19.97 5.43 16.00
N ASN A 87 20.74 6.39 15.50
CA ASN A 87 21.90 6.97 16.20
C ASN A 87 21.48 7.69 17.49
N ARG A 88 20.26 8.20 17.53
CA ARG A 88 19.64 8.79 18.74
C ARG A 88 18.94 7.77 19.64
N HIS A 89 19.11 6.47 19.38
CA HIS A 89 18.43 5.38 20.10
C HIS A 89 16.90 5.41 20.02
N ILE A 90 16.35 5.98 18.94
CA ILE A 90 14.92 6.01 18.65
C ILE A 90 14.60 4.81 17.74
N GLN A 91 13.76 3.90 18.21
CA GLN A 91 13.30 2.77 17.43
C GLN A 91 12.21 3.24 16.45
N SER A 92 12.35 2.81 15.19
CA SER A 92 11.35 3.11 14.14
C SER A 92 10.51 1.86 13.87
N LEU A 93 9.19 2.02 13.85
CA LEU A 93 8.22 0.98 13.53
C LEU A 93 7.29 1.47 12.42
N MET A 94 7.24 0.77 11.30
CA MET A 94 6.32 1.05 10.21
C MET A 94 4.97 0.36 10.46
N LEU A 95 3.87 1.13 10.44
CA LEU A 95 2.49 0.61 10.46
C LEU A 95 1.83 0.88 9.11
N THR A 96 1.46 -0.16 8.38
CA THR A 96 0.87 -0.03 7.06
C THR A 96 -0.35 -0.93 6.87
N GLY A 97 -1.31 -0.49 6.06
CA GLY A 97 -2.41 -1.31 5.58
C GLY A 97 -2.03 -2.24 4.43
N ASP A 98 -0.83 -2.09 3.87
CA ASP A 98 -0.35 -2.93 2.77
C ASP A 98 -0.20 -4.39 3.20
N ASN A 99 -0.16 -5.27 2.21
CA ASN A 99 0.09 -6.68 2.46
C ASN A 99 1.49 -6.92 3.05
N ASN A 100 1.62 -8.03 3.78
CA ASN A 100 2.85 -8.37 4.50
C ASN A 100 4.09 -8.45 3.59
N ARG A 101 3.95 -8.86 2.33
CA ARG A 101 5.06 -8.99 1.39
C ARG A 101 5.66 -7.62 1.02
N THR A 102 4.80 -6.67 0.66
CA THR A 102 5.18 -5.29 0.34
C THR A 102 5.83 -4.61 1.55
N ALA A 103 5.16 -4.72 2.71
CA ALA A 103 5.66 -4.14 3.96
C ALA A 103 7.03 -4.70 4.35
N LYS A 104 7.22 -6.02 4.25
CA LYS A 104 8.49 -6.67 4.53
C LYS A 104 9.62 -6.19 3.62
N ALA A 105 9.34 -6.07 2.31
CA ALA A 105 10.34 -5.61 1.34
C ALA A 105 10.81 -4.18 1.69
N LEU A 106 9.87 -3.29 2.02
CA LEU A 106 10.15 -1.91 2.37
C LEU A 106 10.91 -1.80 3.70
N ALA A 107 10.42 -2.48 4.75
CA ALA A 107 11.04 -2.49 6.07
C ALA A 107 12.47 -3.07 6.04
N SER A 108 12.70 -4.09 5.20
CA SER A 108 14.04 -4.67 5.02
C SER A 108 15.02 -3.67 4.39
N LYS A 109 14.57 -2.86 3.42
CA LYS A 109 15.40 -1.79 2.81
C LYS A 109 15.77 -0.73 3.85
N LEU A 110 14.83 -0.35 4.70
CA LEU A 110 15.01 0.66 5.75
C LEU A 110 15.64 0.11 7.03
N LYS A 111 15.73 -1.21 7.17
CA LYS A 111 16.23 -1.90 8.38
C LYS A 111 15.47 -1.50 9.65
N ILE A 112 14.14 -1.45 9.56
CA ILE A 112 13.22 -1.12 10.65
C ILE A 112 12.22 -2.26 10.87
N ASP A 113 11.56 -2.24 12.03
CA ASP A 113 10.45 -3.13 12.34
C ASP A 113 9.19 -2.70 11.60
N TYR A 114 8.25 -3.65 11.37
CA TYR A 114 7.00 -3.34 10.69
C TYR A 114 5.82 -4.18 11.20
N LYS A 115 4.62 -3.63 11.05
CA LYS A 115 3.35 -4.36 11.12
C LYS A 115 2.55 -4.03 9.84
N ALA A 116 2.20 -5.08 9.11
CA ALA A 116 1.42 -5.02 7.88
C ALA A 116 -0.06 -5.32 8.13
N GLU A 117 -0.91 -5.04 7.13
CA GLU A 117 -2.35 -5.34 7.17
C GLU A 117 -3.07 -4.71 8.36
N VAL A 118 -2.54 -3.57 8.85
CA VAL A 118 -3.07 -2.87 10.01
C VAL A 118 -4.20 -1.95 9.56
N LEU A 119 -5.41 -2.22 10.02
CA LEU A 119 -6.54 -1.33 9.78
C LEU A 119 -6.37 0.00 10.53
N PRO A 120 -6.96 1.11 10.06
CA PRO A 120 -6.86 2.41 10.72
C PRO A 120 -7.22 2.36 12.23
N ALA A 121 -8.27 1.63 12.61
CA ALA A 121 -8.68 1.45 14.01
C ALA A 121 -7.69 0.61 14.85
N ASP A 122 -6.87 -0.22 14.21
CA ASP A 122 -5.89 -1.06 14.91
C ASP A 122 -4.56 -0.35 15.12
N LYS A 123 -4.26 0.69 14.33
CA LYS A 123 -3.07 1.53 14.53
C LYS A 123 -3.05 2.16 15.93
N GLU A 124 -4.20 2.65 16.40
CA GLU A 124 -4.36 3.19 17.76
C GLU A 124 -4.02 2.14 18.83
N LYS A 125 -4.50 0.89 18.65
CA LYS A 125 -4.23 -0.21 19.60
C LYS A 125 -2.74 -0.53 19.70
N VAL A 126 -2.04 -0.50 18.56
CA VAL A 126 -0.57 -0.72 18.55
C VAL A 126 0.14 0.37 19.36
N ILE A 127 -0.25 1.63 19.19
CA ILE A 127 0.32 2.75 19.96
C ILE A 127 0.03 2.58 21.44
N SER A 128 -1.21 2.26 21.81
CA SER A 128 -1.60 2.03 23.20
C SER A 128 -0.76 0.92 23.83
N SER A 129 -0.59 -0.20 23.15
CA SER A 129 0.23 -1.31 23.64
C SER A 129 1.68 -0.89 23.91
N LEU A 130 2.27 -0.10 23.02
CA LEU A 130 3.63 0.41 23.22
C LEU A 130 3.73 1.38 24.41
N GLN A 131 2.71 2.23 24.60
CA GLN A 131 2.62 3.15 25.73
C GLN A 131 2.43 2.39 27.05
N ASP A 132 1.62 1.33 27.06
CA ASP A 132 1.41 0.46 28.22
C ASP A 132 2.69 -0.30 28.63
N GLU A 133 3.61 -0.53 27.67
CA GLU A 133 4.98 -1.03 27.92
C GLU A 133 5.92 0.05 28.49
N GLY A 134 5.42 1.27 28.75
CA GLY A 134 6.22 2.39 29.27
C GLY A 134 7.05 3.12 28.18
N ARG A 135 6.74 2.93 26.90
CA ARG A 135 7.44 3.61 25.80
C ARG A 135 6.84 4.97 25.52
N ILE A 136 7.67 5.93 25.20
CA ILE A 136 7.25 7.20 24.62
C ILE A 136 7.13 7.01 23.12
N VAL A 137 5.92 7.22 22.59
CA VAL A 137 5.60 6.95 21.18
C VAL A 137 5.31 8.27 20.46
N ALA A 138 6.02 8.54 19.39
CA ALA A 138 5.69 9.56 18.41
C ALA A 138 5.15 8.88 17.14
N MET A 139 4.13 9.47 16.51
CA MET A 139 3.57 8.99 15.26
C MET A 139 3.68 10.04 14.17
N VAL A 140 3.99 9.58 12.97
CA VAL A 140 3.96 10.38 11.74
C VAL A 140 3.00 9.72 10.76
N GLY A 141 2.09 10.46 10.18
CA GLY A 141 1.10 9.99 9.22
C GLY A 141 0.51 11.13 8.40
N ASP A 142 -0.26 10.82 7.36
CA ASP A 142 -0.88 11.80 6.46
C ASP A 142 -2.12 12.51 7.06
N GLY A 143 -2.60 12.04 8.19
CA GLY A 143 -3.66 12.65 8.99
C GLY A 143 -5.08 12.20 8.64
N ILE A 144 -5.38 11.73 7.45
CA ILE A 144 -6.76 11.41 7.05
C ILE A 144 -7.22 10.09 7.69
N ASN A 145 -6.45 9.04 7.49
CA ASN A 145 -6.76 7.69 8.01
C ASN A 145 -6.11 7.41 9.37
N ASP A 146 -5.15 8.24 9.77
CA ASP A 146 -4.32 8.04 10.96
C ASP A 146 -4.72 8.93 12.13
N ALA A 147 -5.77 9.78 11.98
CA ALA A 147 -6.16 10.77 12.98
C ALA A 147 -6.33 10.20 14.41
N PRO A 148 -7.01 9.06 14.66
CA PRO A 148 -7.14 8.50 16.01
C PRO A 148 -5.79 8.09 16.60
N ALA A 149 -4.93 7.48 15.79
CA ALA A 149 -3.61 7.03 16.21
C ALA A 149 -2.65 8.21 16.46
N LEU A 150 -2.73 9.25 15.62
CA LEU A 150 -1.97 10.51 15.82
C LEU A 150 -2.38 11.20 17.11
N MET A 151 -3.67 11.30 17.40
CA MET A 151 -4.16 11.87 18.67
C MET A 151 -3.68 11.06 19.87
N LYS A 152 -3.68 9.74 19.78
CA LYS A 152 -3.21 8.86 20.85
C LYS A 152 -1.71 9.02 21.13
N ALA A 153 -0.88 9.10 20.10
CA ALA A 153 0.55 9.33 20.24
C ALA A 153 0.88 10.70 20.84
N ALA A 154 0.09 11.74 20.52
CA ALA A 154 0.26 13.09 21.05
C ALA A 154 -0.10 13.23 22.53
N MET A 155 -0.88 12.28 23.10
CA MET A 155 -1.13 12.22 24.53
C MET A 155 0.12 11.67 25.26
N LEU A 156 1.12 12.50 25.41
CA LEU A 156 2.17 12.27 26.39
C LEU A 156 1.51 12.32 27.76
N THR A 157 1.30 11.19 28.40
CA THR A 157 0.96 11.17 29.84
C THR A 157 2.19 11.73 30.56
N PRO A 158 2.08 12.88 31.24
CA PRO A 158 3.16 13.33 32.10
C PRO A 158 3.37 12.29 33.19
N CYS A 159 4.63 11.94 33.44
CA CYS A 159 5.03 11.16 34.60
C CYS A 159 4.63 11.83 35.91
#